data_2062fbfacc6ffb401d4f03812df03002
#
_entry.id   2062fbfacc6ffb401d4f03812df03002
#
_cell.length_a   1.000
_cell.length_b   1.000
_cell.length_c   1.000
_cell.angle_alpha   90.00
_cell.angle_beta   90.00
_cell.angle_gamma   90.00
#
_symmetry.space_group_name_H-M   'P 1'
#
loop_
_entity.id
_entity.type
_entity.pdbx_description
1 polymer ?
#
loop_
_entity_poly.entity_id
_entity_poly.type
_entity_poly.pdbx_seq_one_letter_code
_entity_poly.pdbx_strand_id
1 'polypeptide(L)'
;MIYNKQKKLRFLFYIFLSIISTLNWGSTAHRAMSEVASFYLTENANNKINEILDGETIVTVSTYADDIKSDSRYDKYYNWHFINMELDEDYEDTVPSEKGDLFIAINRCLDILESDSATDSERSFYLKLLIHFIGDLHQPMHIGRYEDRGGNRIYVKWFGRNSNLHRVWDSDMINGYNMSYTELAKNLPTPEKLEIEFERDDLIDWVNEVHSYT
;
A
#
# COMPACT_ATOMS: atom_id res chain seq x y z
N MET A 1 48.14 -3.89 9.39
CA MET A 1 47.23 -2.75 9.11
C MET A 1 46.27 -3.01 7.93
N ILE A 2 46.65 -3.74 6.88
CA ILE A 2 45.84 -4.07 5.70
C ILE A 2 44.71 -5.06 6.02
N TYR A 3 44.90 -6.05 6.89
CA TYR A 3 43.94 -7.09 7.24
C TYR A 3 42.68 -6.54 7.95
N ASN A 4 42.84 -5.50 8.76
CA ASN A 4 41.71 -4.84 9.46
C ASN A 4 40.84 -3.98 8.52
N LYS A 5 41.43 -3.45 7.43
CA LYS A 5 40.69 -2.66 6.44
C LYS A 5 39.77 -3.54 5.59
N GLN A 6 40.21 -4.76 5.26
CA GLN A 6 39.40 -5.72 4.50
C GLN A 6 38.23 -6.29 5.32
N LYS A 7 38.40 -6.52 6.63
CA LYS A 7 37.27 -6.92 7.51
C LYS A 7 36.22 -5.82 7.65
N LYS A 8 36.66 -4.57 7.79
CA LYS A 8 35.76 -3.41 7.89
C LYS A 8 35.01 -3.16 6.58
N LEU A 9 35.65 -3.38 5.43
CA LEU A 9 35.03 -3.24 4.12
C LEU A 9 34.01 -4.36 3.84
N ARG A 10 34.31 -5.60 4.25
CA ARG A 10 33.39 -6.74 4.18
C ARG A 10 32.19 -6.56 5.11
N PHE A 11 32.38 -6.05 6.31
CA PHE A 11 31.33 -5.76 7.27
C PHE A 11 30.39 -4.64 6.76
N LEU A 12 30.95 -3.59 6.16
CA LEU A 12 30.17 -2.53 5.50
C LEU A 12 29.42 -3.04 4.27
N PHE A 13 30.00 -3.96 3.51
CA PHE A 13 29.35 -4.60 2.37
C PHE A 13 28.18 -5.49 2.80
N TYR A 14 28.32 -6.23 3.90
CA TYR A 14 27.21 -7.03 4.47
C TYR A 14 26.11 -6.16 5.09
N ILE A 15 26.44 -5.03 5.71
CA ILE A 15 25.45 -4.06 6.19
C ILE A 15 24.72 -3.42 4.99
N PHE A 16 25.40 -3.10 3.91
CA PHE A 16 24.79 -2.57 2.69
C PHE A 16 23.90 -3.61 1.98
N LEU A 17 24.28 -4.89 2.04
CA LEU A 17 23.48 -5.99 1.49
C LEU A 17 22.23 -6.33 2.33
N SER A 18 22.26 -6.08 3.65
CA SER A 18 21.13 -6.33 4.55
C SER A 18 20.05 -5.23 4.53
N ILE A 19 20.33 -4.09 3.90
CA ILE A 19 19.36 -2.98 3.73
C ILE A 19 18.47 -3.17 2.48
N ILE A 20 18.76 -4.19 1.63
CA ILE A 20 18.03 -4.41 0.37
C ILE A 20 16.81 -5.36 0.53
N SER A 21 16.43 -5.77 1.72
CA SER A 21 15.42 -6.83 1.90
C SER A 21 14.12 -6.44 2.62
N THR A 22 13.68 -5.19 2.50
CA THR A 22 12.29 -4.83 2.81
C THR A 22 11.62 -4.29 1.54
N LEU A 23 11.39 -5.18 0.57
CA LEU A 23 10.52 -4.89 -0.55
C LEU A 23 9.09 -5.17 -0.10
N ASN A 24 8.47 -4.18 0.52
CA ASN A 24 7.03 -4.05 0.63
C ASN A 24 6.44 -3.78 -0.76
N TRP A 25 5.13 -3.91 -0.93
CA TRP A 25 4.43 -3.65 -2.19
C TRP A 25 5.08 -2.46 -2.86
N GLY A 26 5.62 -2.72 -4.03
CA GLY A 26 6.74 -1.92 -4.48
C GLY A 26 6.39 -0.46 -4.37
N SER A 27 7.17 0.28 -3.66
CA SER A 27 7.03 1.75 -3.56
C SER A 27 6.75 2.39 -4.93
N THR A 28 7.11 1.71 -6.01
CA THR A 28 6.80 2.06 -7.40
C THR A 28 5.30 1.98 -7.69
N ALA A 29 4.58 0.95 -7.21
CA ALA A 29 3.16 0.78 -7.46
C ALA A 29 2.33 1.82 -6.70
N HIS A 30 2.56 2.00 -5.39
CA HIS A 30 1.90 3.04 -4.60
C HIS A 30 2.10 4.44 -5.19
N ARG A 31 3.34 4.76 -5.60
CA ARG A 31 3.64 6.04 -6.23
C ARG A 31 2.97 6.19 -7.58
N ALA A 32 2.96 5.15 -8.42
CA ALA A 32 2.31 5.19 -9.74
C ALA A 32 0.79 5.40 -9.61
N MET A 33 0.12 4.69 -8.69
CA MET A 33 -1.32 4.86 -8.46
C MET A 33 -1.64 6.25 -7.91
N SER A 34 -0.85 6.75 -6.96
CA SER A 34 -1.03 8.10 -6.42
C SER A 34 -0.75 9.18 -7.47
N GLU A 35 0.22 8.96 -8.38
CA GLU A 35 0.46 9.86 -9.51
C GLU A 35 -0.76 9.89 -10.45
N VAL A 36 -1.33 8.72 -10.79
CA VAL A 36 -2.58 8.65 -11.57
C VAL A 36 -3.71 9.37 -10.85
N ALA A 37 -3.91 9.10 -9.55
CA ALA A 37 -4.96 9.77 -8.77
C ALA A 37 -4.79 11.29 -8.77
N SER A 38 -3.57 11.81 -8.78
CA SER A 38 -3.30 13.25 -8.83
C SER A 38 -3.84 13.92 -10.09
N PHE A 39 -3.98 13.20 -11.22
CA PHE A 39 -4.52 13.72 -12.47
C PHE A 39 -6.04 13.98 -12.42
N TYR A 40 -6.72 13.34 -11.45
CA TYR A 40 -8.18 13.41 -11.29
C TYR A 40 -8.63 14.28 -10.12
N LEU A 41 -7.70 14.77 -9.30
CA LEU A 41 -8.05 15.66 -8.20
C LEU A 41 -8.64 16.97 -8.73
N THR A 42 -9.78 17.36 -8.18
CA THR A 42 -10.29 18.72 -8.38
C THR A 42 -9.33 19.74 -7.74
N GLU A 43 -9.33 20.97 -8.20
CA GLU A 43 -8.53 22.04 -7.60
C GLU A 43 -8.80 22.17 -6.09
N ASN A 44 -10.08 22.10 -5.69
CA ASN A 44 -10.46 22.16 -4.28
C ASN A 44 -9.89 20.98 -3.45
N ALA A 45 -10.01 19.75 -3.97
CA ALA A 45 -9.44 18.57 -3.30
C ALA A 45 -7.91 18.66 -3.19
N ASN A 46 -7.23 19.07 -4.26
CA ASN A 46 -5.78 19.23 -4.26
C ASN A 46 -5.32 20.30 -3.25
N ASN A 47 -6.02 21.45 -3.19
CA ASN A 47 -5.70 22.51 -2.22
C ASN A 47 -5.89 22.02 -0.78
N LYS A 48 -6.97 21.27 -0.50
CA LYS A 48 -7.24 20.73 0.83
C LYS A 48 -6.23 19.66 1.25
N ILE A 49 -5.84 18.78 0.33
CA ILE A 49 -4.80 17.77 0.56
C ILE A 49 -3.45 18.46 0.87
N ASN A 50 -3.07 19.48 0.09
CA ASN A 50 -1.84 20.23 0.30
C ASN A 50 -1.82 20.94 1.67
N GLU A 51 -2.96 21.49 2.11
CA GLU A 51 -3.11 22.07 3.45
C GLU A 51 -2.87 21.02 4.55
N ILE A 52 -3.53 19.84 4.46
CA ILE A 52 -3.44 18.76 5.44
C ILE A 52 -2.04 18.14 5.49
N LEU A 53 -1.39 18.02 4.34
CA LEU A 53 -0.06 17.39 4.20
C LEU A 53 1.10 18.38 4.33
N ASP A 54 0.84 19.65 4.63
CA ASP A 54 1.87 20.70 4.77
C ASP A 54 2.80 20.77 3.54
N GLY A 55 2.21 20.67 2.35
CA GLY A 55 2.91 20.74 1.06
C GLY A 55 3.54 19.43 0.58
N GLU A 56 3.47 18.33 1.33
CA GLU A 56 3.84 17.01 0.80
C GLU A 56 2.80 16.54 -0.24
N THR A 57 3.24 15.88 -1.29
CA THR A 57 2.34 15.35 -2.32
C THR A 57 1.78 13.98 -1.94
N ILE A 58 0.60 13.62 -2.46
CA ILE A 58 0.02 12.27 -2.26
C ILE A 58 0.98 11.18 -2.75
N VAL A 59 1.79 11.45 -3.78
CA VAL A 59 2.81 10.52 -4.31
C VAL A 59 3.93 10.30 -3.30
N THR A 60 4.40 11.37 -2.65
CA THR A 60 5.47 11.27 -1.65
C THR A 60 5.03 10.47 -0.45
N VAL A 61 3.81 10.71 0.05
CA VAL A 61 3.30 10.07 1.26
C VAL A 61 2.69 8.69 1.02
N SER A 62 2.54 8.26 -0.23
CA SER A 62 1.89 6.99 -0.58
C SER A 62 2.56 5.74 0.00
N THR A 63 3.83 5.83 0.40
CA THR A 63 4.57 4.74 1.05
C THR A 63 4.62 4.86 2.57
N TYR A 64 4.03 5.91 3.14
CA TYR A 64 4.21 6.27 4.55
C TYR A 64 3.84 5.14 5.52
N ALA A 65 2.72 4.45 5.31
CA ALA A 65 2.30 3.37 6.21
C ALA A 65 3.30 2.21 6.23
N ASP A 66 3.95 1.92 5.12
CA ASP A 66 5.03 0.95 5.04
C ASP A 66 6.32 1.44 5.69
N ASP A 67 6.66 2.70 5.50
CA ASP A 67 7.89 3.30 6.06
C ASP A 67 7.88 3.26 7.58
N ILE A 68 6.70 3.40 8.22
CA ILE A 68 6.56 3.36 9.69
C ILE A 68 6.48 1.93 10.26
N LYS A 69 6.33 0.87 9.46
CA LYS A 69 6.23 -0.54 9.93
C LYS A 69 7.45 -0.99 10.75
N SER A 70 8.61 -0.39 10.55
CA SER A 70 9.83 -0.73 11.29
C SER A 70 9.90 -0.14 12.70
N ASP A 71 8.98 0.75 13.06
CA ASP A 71 8.92 1.42 14.35
C ASP A 71 7.81 0.82 15.22
N SER A 72 8.18 0.18 16.33
CA SER A 72 7.24 -0.53 17.21
C SER A 72 6.11 0.33 17.78
N ARG A 73 6.25 1.68 17.76
CA ARG A 73 5.16 2.59 18.13
C ARG A 73 3.93 2.44 17.25
N TYR A 74 4.12 1.91 16.03
CA TYR A 74 3.10 1.73 15.00
C TYR A 74 2.66 0.28 14.79
N ASP A 75 3.12 -0.68 15.61
CA ASP A 75 2.77 -2.11 15.49
C ASP A 75 1.26 -2.37 15.44
N LYS A 76 0.46 -1.52 16.08
CA LYS A 76 -1.00 -1.62 16.08
C LYS A 76 -1.63 -1.47 14.68
N TYR A 77 -0.93 -0.84 13.75
CA TYR A 77 -1.41 -0.63 12.38
C TYR A 77 -0.96 -1.75 11.42
N TYR A 78 -0.17 -2.73 11.89
CA TYR A 78 0.35 -3.79 11.03
C TYR A 78 -0.74 -4.58 10.33
N ASN A 79 -1.83 -4.92 11.03
CA ASN A 79 -2.94 -5.69 10.45
C ASN A 79 -3.83 -4.87 9.49
N TRP A 80 -3.67 -3.56 9.48
CA TRP A 80 -4.48 -2.64 8.68
C TRP A 80 -4.13 -2.67 7.18
N HIS A 81 -3.07 -3.38 6.79
CA HIS A 81 -2.63 -3.49 5.40
C HIS A 81 -3.31 -4.62 4.62
N PHE A 82 -4.11 -5.47 5.26
CA PHE A 82 -4.69 -6.64 4.62
C PHE A 82 -6.00 -7.08 5.26
N ILE A 83 -6.74 -7.89 4.50
CA ILE A 83 -7.92 -8.63 4.97
C ILE A 83 -7.63 -10.12 4.78
N ASN A 84 -8.05 -10.95 5.73
CA ASN A 84 -8.02 -12.40 5.58
C ASN A 84 -9.44 -12.90 5.33
N MET A 85 -9.69 -13.46 4.15
CA MET A 85 -10.97 -14.02 3.72
C MET A 85 -10.74 -15.40 3.10
N GLU A 86 -11.72 -16.30 3.21
CA GLU A 86 -11.73 -17.54 2.43
C GLU A 86 -12.15 -17.24 0.98
N LEU A 87 -11.71 -18.06 0.02
CA LEU A 87 -11.88 -17.75 -1.42
C LEU A 87 -13.35 -17.67 -1.87
N ASP A 88 -14.25 -18.33 -1.15
CA ASP A 88 -15.68 -18.39 -1.48
C ASP A 88 -16.55 -17.52 -0.54
N GLU A 89 -15.94 -16.58 0.19
CA GLU A 89 -16.64 -15.70 1.15
C GLU A 89 -16.68 -14.26 0.64
N ASP A 90 -17.77 -13.55 0.93
CA ASP A 90 -17.85 -12.11 0.87
C ASP A 90 -17.42 -11.50 2.21
N TYR A 91 -16.99 -10.24 2.22
CA TYR A 91 -16.47 -9.61 3.43
C TYR A 91 -17.49 -9.58 4.58
N GLU A 92 -18.79 -9.45 4.27
CA GLU A 92 -19.88 -9.46 5.22
C GLU A 92 -20.03 -10.78 5.99
N ASP A 93 -19.56 -11.87 5.41
CA ASP A 93 -19.59 -13.20 6.02
C ASP A 93 -18.33 -13.48 6.86
N THR A 94 -17.31 -12.62 6.76
CA THR A 94 -16.05 -12.79 7.49
C THR A 94 -16.15 -12.31 8.95
N VAL A 95 -15.27 -12.84 9.79
CA VAL A 95 -15.07 -12.31 11.15
C VAL A 95 -13.81 -11.44 11.12
N PRO A 96 -13.94 -10.10 11.17
CA PRO A 96 -12.80 -9.21 11.18
C PRO A 96 -11.84 -9.52 12.35
N SER A 97 -10.56 -9.29 12.13
CA SER A 97 -9.55 -9.41 13.20
C SER A 97 -9.88 -8.47 14.37
N GLU A 98 -9.67 -8.93 15.61
CA GLU A 98 -9.79 -8.07 16.80
C GLU A 98 -8.88 -6.83 16.76
N LYS A 99 -7.81 -6.88 15.97
CA LYS A 99 -6.87 -5.77 15.75
C LYS A 99 -7.29 -4.85 14.62
N GLY A 100 -8.43 -5.13 13.99
CA GLY A 100 -8.87 -4.50 12.75
C GLY A 100 -8.20 -5.14 11.53
N ASP A 101 -8.63 -4.70 10.36
CA ASP A 101 -8.14 -5.07 9.04
C ASP A 101 -8.17 -3.84 8.11
N LEU A 102 -7.92 -4.03 6.84
CA LEU A 102 -7.82 -2.96 5.85
C LEU A 102 -9.16 -2.21 5.65
N PHE A 103 -10.31 -2.91 5.64
CA PHE A 103 -11.63 -2.28 5.53
C PHE A 103 -11.92 -1.38 6.73
N ILE A 104 -11.70 -1.90 7.94
CA ILE A 104 -11.86 -1.15 9.19
C ILE A 104 -10.90 0.04 9.23
N ALA A 105 -9.66 -0.14 8.75
CA ALA A 105 -8.65 0.90 8.72
C ALA A 105 -9.04 2.07 7.81
N ILE A 106 -9.52 1.79 6.60
CA ILE A 106 -9.98 2.83 5.66
C ILE A 106 -11.14 3.61 6.28
N ASN A 107 -12.17 2.91 6.81
CA ASN A 107 -13.27 3.57 7.49
C ASN A 107 -12.81 4.44 8.66
N ARG A 108 -11.86 3.96 9.46
CA ARG A 108 -11.28 4.75 10.56
C ARG A 108 -10.57 6.00 10.08
N CYS A 109 -9.83 5.91 8.96
CA CYS A 109 -9.20 7.08 8.35
C CYS A 109 -10.24 8.11 7.92
N LEU A 110 -11.32 7.67 7.27
CA LEU A 110 -12.42 8.54 6.85
C LEU A 110 -13.08 9.23 8.05
N ASP A 111 -13.40 8.48 9.12
CA ASP A 111 -13.98 9.02 10.36
C ASP A 111 -13.15 10.16 10.95
N ILE A 112 -11.83 10.01 10.97
CA ILE A 112 -10.93 11.05 11.50
C ILE A 112 -10.87 12.26 10.57
N LEU A 113 -10.84 12.04 9.26
CA LEU A 113 -10.78 13.14 8.28
C LEU A 113 -12.07 13.97 8.26
N GLU A 114 -13.21 13.36 8.51
CA GLU A 114 -14.53 13.98 8.59
C GLU A 114 -14.80 14.62 9.97
N SER A 115 -14.05 14.26 11.02
CA SER A 115 -14.29 14.73 12.38
C SER A 115 -13.91 16.19 12.58
N ASP A 116 -14.83 17.00 13.07
CA ASP A 116 -14.55 18.40 13.45
C ASP A 116 -13.58 18.53 14.64
N SER A 117 -13.46 17.48 15.46
CA SER A 117 -12.59 17.46 16.64
C SER A 117 -11.18 16.96 16.38
N ALA A 118 -10.89 16.45 15.17
CA ALA A 118 -9.57 15.96 14.82
C ALA A 118 -8.55 17.10 14.71
N THR A 119 -7.39 16.89 15.28
CA THR A 119 -6.26 17.81 15.18
C THR A 119 -5.62 17.74 13.78
N ASP A 120 -4.90 18.80 13.38
CA ASP A 120 -4.18 18.83 12.10
C ASP A 120 -3.16 17.69 12.01
N SER A 121 -2.50 17.34 13.10
CA SER A 121 -1.56 16.22 13.16
C SER A 121 -2.26 14.87 12.93
N GLU A 122 -3.45 14.66 13.49
CA GLU A 122 -4.24 13.46 13.26
C GLU A 122 -4.73 13.41 11.81
N ARG A 123 -5.28 14.52 11.28
CA ARG A 123 -5.70 14.60 9.89
C ARG A 123 -4.56 14.25 8.94
N SER A 124 -3.38 14.84 9.14
CA SER A 124 -2.20 14.56 8.32
C SER A 124 -1.77 13.08 8.41
N PHE A 125 -1.71 12.54 9.63
CA PHE A 125 -1.34 11.14 9.84
C PHE A 125 -2.32 10.18 9.17
N TYR A 126 -3.63 10.35 9.40
CA TYR A 126 -4.64 9.44 8.87
C TYR A 126 -4.85 9.62 7.35
N LEU A 127 -4.62 10.80 6.80
CA LEU A 127 -4.61 10.99 5.34
C LEU A 127 -3.45 10.23 4.68
N LYS A 128 -2.25 10.26 5.26
CA LYS A 128 -1.10 9.47 4.78
C LYS A 128 -1.40 7.96 4.81
N LEU A 129 -2.05 7.48 5.87
CA LEU A 129 -2.48 6.09 5.97
C LEU A 129 -3.55 5.76 4.92
N LEU A 130 -4.57 6.62 4.75
CA LEU A 130 -5.64 6.41 3.78
C LEU A 130 -5.12 6.27 2.36
N ILE A 131 -4.22 7.18 1.93
CA ILE A 131 -3.62 7.14 0.60
C ILE A 131 -2.91 5.80 0.34
N HIS A 132 -2.20 5.28 1.34
CA HIS A 132 -1.53 3.99 1.25
C HIS A 132 -2.55 2.83 1.20
N PHE A 133 -3.51 2.80 2.13
CA PHE A 133 -4.46 1.71 2.29
C PHE A 133 -5.42 1.56 1.10
N ILE A 134 -5.79 2.65 0.44
CA ILE A 134 -6.51 2.56 -0.84
C ILE A 134 -5.65 1.84 -1.88
N GLY A 135 -4.34 2.02 -1.86
CA GLY A 135 -3.43 1.25 -2.70
C GLY A 135 -3.44 -0.24 -2.34
N ASP A 136 -3.26 -0.58 -1.08
CA ASP A 136 -3.29 -1.97 -0.58
C ASP A 136 -4.61 -2.67 -0.93
N LEU A 137 -5.74 -1.94 -0.84
CA LEU A 137 -7.07 -2.47 -1.17
C LEU A 137 -7.15 -2.99 -2.61
N HIS A 138 -6.45 -2.35 -3.55
CA HIS A 138 -6.47 -2.74 -4.96
C HIS A 138 -5.44 -3.82 -5.32
N GLN A 139 -4.76 -4.41 -4.33
CA GLN A 139 -3.82 -5.51 -4.52
C GLN A 139 -4.47 -6.83 -4.07
N PRO A 140 -4.81 -7.77 -5.00
CA PRO A 140 -5.56 -8.97 -4.68
C PRO A 140 -5.00 -9.79 -3.52
N MET A 141 -3.66 -9.93 -3.43
CA MET A 141 -3.03 -10.72 -2.36
C MET A 141 -3.12 -10.05 -0.98
N HIS A 142 -3.52 -8.76 -0.89
CA HIS A 142 -3.86 -8.11 0.38
C HIS A 142 -5.28 -8.45 0.88
N ILE A 143 -6.11 -9.06 0.02
CA ILE A 143 -7.44 -9.58 0.39
C ILE A 143 -7.42 -11.09 0.14
N GLY A 144 -6.55 -11.79 0.83
CA GLY A 144 -6.25 -13.19 0.62
C GLY A 144 -6.48 -14.07 1.85
N ARG A 145 -6.13 -15.36 1.76
CA ARG A 145 -6.36 -16.31 2.82
C ARG A 145 -5.33 -16.22 3.93
N TYR A 146 -5.78 -16.51 5.15
CA TYR A 146 -4.91 -16.61 6.32
C TYR A 146 -3.87 -17.74 6.21
N GLU A 147 -4.27 -18.91 5.70
CA GLU A 147 -3.43 -20.13 5.64
C GLU A 147 -2.16 -19.92 4.83
N ASP A 148 -2.26 -19.23 3.70
CA ASP A 148 -1.12 -18.95 2.82
C ASP A 148 -0.56 -17.54 2.99
N ARG A 149 -1.11 -16.75 3.91
CA ARG A 149 -0.74 -15.37 4.20
C ARG A 149 -0.83 -14.49 2.95
N GLY A 150 -1.99 -14.51 2.29
CA GLY A 150 -2.20 -13.77 1.06
C GLY A 150 -1.16 -14.14 0.00
N GLY A 151 -0.94 -15.42 -0.25
CA GLY A 151 -0.01 -15.91 -1.26
C GLY A 151 1.48 -15.87 -0.88
N ASN A 152 1.86 -15.37 0.31
CA ASN A 152 3.27 -15.35 0.74
C ASN A 152 3.86 -16.75 0.92
N ARG A 153 3.02 -17.77 1.18
CA ARG A 153 3.44 -19.17 1.29
C ARG A 153 3.28 -19.96 0.00
N ILE A 154 2.81 -19.34 -1.09
CA ILE A 154 2.70 -19.95 -2.41
C ILE A 154 3.96 -19.62 -3.21
N TYR A 155 4.90 -20.57 -3.24
CA TYR A 155 6.16 -20.37 -3.95
C TYR A 155 5.99 -20.59 -5.45
N VAL A 156 6.50 -19.64 -6.23
CA VAL A 156 6.43 -19.64 -7.69
C VAL A 156 7.78 -19.32 -8.32
N LYS A 157 7.90 -19.60 -9.61
CA LYS A 157 9.03 -19.10 -10.41
C LYS A 157 8.54 -17.99 -11.33
N TRP A 158 9.09 -16.79 -11.12
CA TRP A 158 8.85 -15.63 -11.97
C TRP A 158 10.06 -15.38 -12.86
N PHE A 159 9.89 -15.60 -14.18
CA PHE A 159 10.98 -15.55 -15.17
C PHE A 159 12.25 -16.30 -14.71
N GLY A 160 12.07 -17.52 -14.17
CA GLY A 160 13.15 -18.40 -13.71
C GLY A 160 13.74 -18.05 -12.32
N ARG A 161 13.35 -16.96 -11.69
CA ARG A 161 13.74 -16.60 -10.31
C ARG A 161 12.72 -17.13 -9.30
N ASN A 162 13.22 -17.57 -8.14
CA ASN A 162 12.34 -17.96 -7.04
C ASN A 162 11.64 -16.72 -6.48
N SER A 163 10.32 -16.79 -6.34
CA SER A 163 9.47 -15.77 -5.74
C SER A 163 8.32 -16.44 -4.99
N ASN A 164 7.39 -15.67 -4.47
CA ASN A 164 6.08 -16.13 -4.01
C ASN A 164 4.97 -15.35 -4.72
N LEU A 165 3.75 -15.84 -4.66
CA LEU A 165 2.63 -15.26 -5.39
C LEU A 165 2.36 -13.82 -4.93
N HIS A 166 2.36 -13.56 -3.62
CA HIS A 166 2.20 -12.23 -3.06
C HIS A 166 3.20 -11.23 -3.67
N ARG A 167 4.49 -11.56 -3.61
CA ARG A 167 5.55 -10.72 -4.14
C ARG A 167 5.45 -10.48 -5.65
N VAL A 168 4.98 -11.47 -6.40
CA VAL A 168 4.76 -11.30 -7.85
C VAL A 168 3.76 -10.17 -8.09
N TRP A 169 2.64 -10.18 -7.39
CA TRP A 169 1.63 -9.13 -7.46
C TRP A 169 2.12 -7.80 -6.92
N ASP A 170 2.78 -7.81 -5.77
CA ASP A 170 3.26 -6.60 -5.11
C ASP A 170 4.33 -5.84 -5.89
N SER A 171 5.25 -6.57 -6.49
CA SER A 171 6.51 -5.95 -6.93
C SER A 171 7.00 -6.48 -8.26
N ASP A 172 7.04 -7.81 -8.43
CA ASP A 172 7.80 -8.40 -9.54
C ASP A 172 7.18 -8.06 -10.90
N MET A 173 5.84 -8.00 -11.01
CA MET A 173 5.14 -7.59 -12.24
C MET A 173 5.43 -6.13 -12.58
N ILE A 174 5.26 -5.23 -11.64
CA ILE A 174 5.43 -3.78 -11.84
C ILE A 174 6.89 -3.46 -12.16
N ASN A 175 7.82 -4.01 -11.37
CA ASN A 175 9.25 -3.79 -11.59
C ASN A 175 9.75 -4.42 -12.90
N GLY A 176 9.05 -5.44 -13.41
CA GLY A 176 9.34 -6.08 -14.69
C GLY A 176 9.21 -5.16 -15.90
N TYR A 177 8.43 -4.08 -15.80
CA TYR A 177 8.35 -3.04 -16.85
C TYR A 177 9.61 -2.19 -16.96
N ASN A 178 10.46 -2.15 -15.92
CA ASN A 178 11.66 -1.30 -15.85
C ASN A 178 11.36 0.20 -16.11
N MET A 179 10.20 0.65 -15.69
CA MET A 179 9.72 2.02 -15.79
C MET A 179 9.76 2.68 -14.41
N SER A 180 10.00 3.98 -14.37
CA SER A 180 9.73 4.80 -13.17
C SER A 180 8.22 4.87 -12.92
N TYR A 181 7.83 5.24 -11.70
CA TYR A 181 6.41 5.39 -11.35
C TYR A 181 5.70 6.44 -12.24
N THR A 182 6.41 7.51 -12.63
CA THR A 182 5.87 8.54 -13.53
C THR A 182 5.69 8.04 -14.96
N GLU A 183 6.59 7.19 -15.45
CA GLU A 183 6.44 6.54 -16.76
C GLU A 183 5.26 5.56 -16.73
N LEU A 184 5.13 4.76 -15.68
CA LEU A 184 3.99 3.86 -15.49
C LEU A 184 2.68 4.65 -15.49
N ALA A 185 2.56 5.68 -14.65
CA ALA A 185 1.35 6.49 -14.55
C ALA A 185 0.93 7.12 -15.89
N LYS A 186 1.87 7.58 -16.69
CA LYS A 186 1.61 8.19 -18.01
C LYS A 186 1.23 7.18 -19.09
N ASN A 187 1.59 5.91 -18.93
CA ASN A 187 1.29 4.85 -19.89
C ASN A 187 0.06 4.01 -19.51
N LEU A 188 -0.55 4.24 -18.35
CA LEU A 188 -1.83 3.63 -18.02
C LEU A 188 -2.94 4.26 -18.86
N PRO A 189 -3.93 3.45 -19.31
CA PRO A 189 -5.12 4.00 -19.96
C PRO A 189 -5.81 4.95 -18.99
N THR A 190 -5.86 6.23 -19.33
CA THR A 190 -6.61 7.20 -18.53
C THR A 190 -7.99 7.33 -19.15
N PRO A 191 -9.08 7.03 -18.41
CA PRO A 191 -10.43 7.30 -18.90
C PRO A 191 -10.60 8.81 -19.16
N GLU A 192 -11.27 9.15 -20.25
CA GLU A 192 -11.46 10.55 -20.66
C GLU A 192 -12.20 11.39 -19.61
N LYS A 193 -13.02 10.76 -18.76
CA LYS A 193 -13.73 11.38 -17.65
C LYS A 193 -14.08 10.31 -16.61
N LEU A 194 -13.61 10.47 -15.38
CA LEU A 194 -14.11 9.73 -14.24
C LEU A 194 -15.12 10.63 -13.50
N GLU A 195 -16.41 10.46 -13.78
CA GLU A 195 -17.47 10.92 -12.90
C GLU A 195 -17.80 9.76 -11.96
N ILE A 196 -16.97 9.56 -10.93
CA ILE A 196 -17.24 8.59 -9.88
C ILE A 196 -17.73 9.40 -8.68
N GLU A 197 -18.99 9.23 -8.32
CA GLU A 197 -19.49 9.59 -7.01
C GLU A 197 -19.18 8.40 -6.11
N PHE A 198 -18.21 8.54 -5.23
CA PHE A 198 -17.86 7.54 -4.23
C PHE A 198 -18.79 7.70 -3.03
N GLU A 199 -19.56 6.66 -2.74
CA GLU A 199 -20.28 6.50 -1.49
C GLU A 199 -19.46 5.56 -0.58
N ARG A 200 -19.52 5.80 0.75
CA ARG A 200 -18.76 5.00 1.71
C ARG A 200 -19.15 3.51 1.67
N ASP A 201 -20.40 3.22 1.32
CA ASP A 201 -20.92 1.86 1.19
C ASP A 201 -20.30 1.11 0.00
N ASP A 202 -19.79 1.81 -1.03
CA ASP A 202 -19.10 1.20 -2.17
C ASP A 202 -17.78 0.50 -1.77
N LEU A 203 -17.21 0.84 -0.61
CA LEU A 203 -15.97 0.27 -0.14
C LEU A 203 -16.04 -1.25 0.03
N ILE A 204 -17.19 -1.77 0.46
CA ILE A 204 -17.39 -3.20 0.63
C ILE A 204 -17.45 -3.93 -0.71
N ASP A 205 -18.09 -3.31 -1.70
CA ASP A 205 -18.14 -3.82 -3.07
C ASP A 205 -16.74 -3.89 -3.68
N TRP A 206 -15.88 -2.88 -3.42
CA TRP A 206 -14.48 -2.90 -3.86
C TRP A 206 -13.68 -4.02 -3.21
N VAL A 207 -13.88 -4.27 -1.90
CA VAL A 207 -13.24 -5.40 -1.21
C VAL A 207 -13.60 -6.71 -1.88
N ASN A 208 -14.90 -6.96 -2.11
CA ASN A 208 -15.40 -8.19 -2.70
C ASN A 208 -14.96 -8.33 -4.18
N GLU A 209 -14.98 -7.23 -4.96
CA GLU A 209 -14.47 -7.23 -6.32
C GLU A 209 -12.99 -7.63 -6.36
N VAL A 210 -12.13 -6.97 -5.56
CA VAL A 210 -10.69 -7.25 -5.56
C VAL A 210 -10.42 -8.67 -5.05
N HIS A 211 -11.17 -9.15 -4.03
CA HIS A 211 -11.07 -10.52 -3.56
C HIS A 211 -11.39 -11.55 -4.66
N SER A 212 -12.31 -11.24 -5.57
CA SER A 212 -12.64 -12.15 -6.69
C SER A 212 -11.47 -12.44 -7.63
N TYR A 213 -10.38 -11.68 -7.56
CA TYR A 213 -9.14 -11.89 -8.32
C TYR A 213 -8.08 -12.68 -7.54
N THR A 214 -8.35 -13.04 -6.27
CA THR A 214 -7.44 -13.77 -5.40
C THR A 214 -7.55 -15.27 -5.59
#